data_89bad02a6085729a5f9e0efe0c86303c
#
_entry.id   89bad02a6085729a5f9e0efe0c86303c
#
_cell.length_a   1.000
_cell.length_b   1.000
_cell.length_c   1.000
_cell.angle_alpha   90.00
_cell.angle_beta   90.00
_cell.angle_gamma   90.00
#
_symmetry.space_group_name_H-M   'P 1'
#
loop_
_entity.id
_entity.type
_entity.pdbx_description
1 polymer ?
#
loop_
_entity_poly.entity_id
_entity_poly.type
_entity_poly.pdbx_seq_one_letter_code
_entity_poly.pdbx_strand_id
1 'polypeptide(L)'
;VWILFKKAIPVATARNFGFLLLDKGSTSINLKSFHYYDRMYPSQDVASSIGNLIALPLQGQALKNGNSAFVDENWNAYPDQWDALFNKTRKLRIEDVEQCMAKWQGELAEIKGTLTNIEKNVRPKPWKKKCEFCNSDVVGKLHMVLGNGVYIDTLNLMPRIQNQIRSLAAFDNPEFYKNKRLGYSNYYNFSTVYLGKDIDGYIQIPRGLRENIIQECEKAGISVDVSDQRETGQPIRVSFKGDLRMQQELAAEKLLSHSDGVLSAATAFGKTVVCSYLIAERKVNTLILLQSKDLLNQWVDELNYFLEIREEPPEYETKTGRKKKRNSVIGVLHGNKNTLTGIIDVAMVGSMYSRGKFNERINSYGMVIMDECHHAASNTSMELLQKINAKYVYGVSATPKRGDSLDRIIYMLLGPLRHRFTALERAKEQGIGHYFVPRYTRVVDTAESKDNINKAYNLISTSKVRNEMIIDDVITCVARKQTPVILTRFK
;
A
#
# COMPACT_ATOMS: atom_id res chain seq x y z
N VAL A 1 17.32 -24.06 7.85
CA VAL A 1 18.46 -24.22 8.78
C VAL A 1 17.94 -24.55 10.16
N TRP A 2 18.56 -25.51 10.84
CA TRP A 2 18.26 -25.90 12.22
C TRP A 2 19.44 -25.56 13.12
N ILE A 3 19.15 -24.93 14.25
CA ILE A 3 20.12 -24.65 15.30
C ILE A 3 19.77 -25.51 16.51
N LEU A 4 20.64 -26.41 16.89
CA LEU A 4 20.40 -27.37 17.97
C LEU A 4 21.18 -26.96 19.22
N PHE A 5 20.54 -27.04 20.38
CA PHE A 5 21.14 -26.72 21.68
C PHE A 5 21.31 -27.96 22.52
N LYS A 6 22.36 -27.97 23.36
CA LYS A 6 22.61 -29.10 24.29
C LYS A 6 21.60 -29.22 25.40
N LYS A 7 21.04 -28.09 25.84
CA LYS A 7 19.95 -27.98 26.85
C LYS A 7 18.91 -26.97 26.38
N ALA A 8 17.75 -27.01 26.98
CA ALA A 8 16.75 -26.00 26.74
C ALA A 8 17.26 -24.60 27.10
N ILE A 9 17.03 -23.62 26.24
CA ILE A 9 17.39 -22.22 26.45
C ILE A 9 16.16 -21.33 26.37
N PRO A 10 16.19 -20.11 26.96
CA PRO A 10 15.07 -19.18 26.85
C PRO A 10 14.75 -18.88 25.38
N VAL A 11 13.47 -18.88 25.04
CA VAL A 11 12.99 -18.66 23.67
C VAL A 11 13.48 -17.32 23.14
N ALA A 12 13.44 -16.27 23.96
CA ALA A 12 13.92 -14.94 23.59
C ALA A 12 15.41 -14.94 23.20
N THR A 13 16.25 -15.68 23.94
CA THR A 13 17.68 -15.84 23.63
C THR A 13 17.88 -16.56 22.30
N ALA A 14 17.16 -17.68 22.07
CA ALA A 14 17.23 -18.43 20.82
C ALA A 14 16.84 -17.57 19.61
N ARG A 15 15.78 -16.79 19.75
CA ARG A 15 15.30 -15.90 18.68
C ARG A 15 16.27 -14.74 18.40
N ASN A 16 16.76 -14.09 19.45
CA ASN A 16 17.72 -13.00 19.30
C ASN A 16 19.00 -13.49 18.63
N PHE A 17 19.48 -14.67 18.99
CA PHE A 17 20.62 -15.29 18.35
C PHE A 17 20.36 -15.61 16.88
N GLY A 18 19.20 -16.17 16.54
CA GLY A 18 18.81 -16.45 15.16
C GLY A 18 18.71 -15.19 14.31
N PHE A 19 18.15 -14.10 14.82
CA PHE A 19 18.11 -12.81 14.12
C PHE A 19 19.51 -12.22 13.93
N LEU A 20 20.39 -12.36 14.92
CA LEU A 20 21.77 -11.90 14.82
C LEU A 20 22.55 -12.68 13.74
N LEU A 21 22.33 -14.01 13.63
CA LEU A 21 22.88 -14.83 12.57
C LEU A 21 22.40 -14.42 11.18
N LEU A 22 21.10 -14.11 11.04
CA LEU A 22 20.54 -13.61 9.77
C LEU A 22 21.13 -12.26 9.39
N ASP A 23 21.28 -11.36 10.37
CA ASP A 23 21.88 -10.04 10.15
C ASP A 23 23.34 -10.15 9.71
N LYS A 24 24.12 -10.99 10.41
CA LYS A 24 25.53 -11.27 10.07
C LYS A 24 25.67 -11.96 8.71
N GLY A 25 24.79 -12.94 8.41
CA GLY A 25 24.77 -13.64 7.13
C GLY A 25 24.35 -12.72 5.97
N SER A 26 23.38 -11.86 6.17
CA SER A 26 22.94 -10.89 5.15
C SER A 26 24.01 -9.83 4.85
N THR A 27 24.84 -9.50 5.82
CA THR A 27 25.95 -8.55 5.65
C THR A 27 27.12 -9.18 4.90
N SER A 28 27.34 -10.49 5.05
CA SER A 28 28.46 -11.21 4.41
C SER A 28 28.15 -11.69 2.98
N ILE A 29 26.89 -11.97 2.71
CA ILE A 29 26.41 -12.48 1.41
C ILE A 29 25.42 -11.46 0.89
N ASN A 30 25.79 -10.49 0.11
CA ASN A 30 24.91 -9.50 -0.52
C ASN A 30 23.55 -10.12 -0.96
N LEU A 31 22.66 -10.38 0.01
CA LEU A 31 21.33 -10.93 -0.27
C LEU A 31 20.53 -9.88 -1.04
N LYS A 32 20.32 -10.15 -2.33
CA LYS A 32 19.60 -9.25 -3.24
C LYS A 32 18.12 -9.06 -2.87
N SER A 33 17.56 -9.90 -2.01
CA SER A 33 16.21 -9.73 -1.45
C SER A 33 15.94 -10.66 -0.27
N PHE A 34 15.02 -10.27 0.63
CA PHE A 34 14.45 -11.15 1.64
C PHE A 34 13.40 -12.12 1.07
N HIS A 35 13.30 -12.26 -0.23
CA HIS A 35 12.33 -13.13 -0.91
C HIS A 35 12.41 -14.59 -0.49
N TYR A 36 13.60 -15.06 -0.09
CA TYR A 36 13.85 -16.44 0.35
C TYR A 36 13.74 -16.64 1.87
N TYR A 37 13.49 -15.54 2.64
CA TYR A 37 13.27 -15.64 4.07
C TYR A 37 11.77 -15.76 4.34
N ASP A 38 11.32 -16.95 4.72
CA ASP A 38 9.93 -17.19 5.10
C ASP A 38 9.68 -16.82 6.56
N ARG A 39 10.32 -17.51 7.48
CA ARG A 39 10.10 -17.30 8.91
C ARG A 39 11.16 -17.97 9.79
N MET A 40 11.22 -17.54 11.05
CA MET A 40 12.05 -18.17 12.11
C MET A 40 11.14 -18.74 13.19
N TYR A 41 11.47 -19.95 13.61
CA TYR A 41 10.87 -20.58 14.78
C TYR A 41 11.87 -20.66 15.95
N PRO A 42 11.40 -20.46 17.19
CA PRO A 42 10.07 -20.05 17.60
C PRO A 42 9.72 -18.63 17.16
N SER A 43 8.46 -18.37 16.79
CA SER A 43 8.02 -17.07 16.26
C SER A 43 7.62 -16.07 17.36
N GLN A 44 7.50 -16.50 18.60
CA GLN A 44 7.07 -15.71 19.77
C GLN A 44 8.02 -15.90 20.93
N ASP A 45 8.20 -14.89 21.78
CA ASP A 45 9.03 -14.98 22.99
C ASP A 45 8.32 -15.69 24.12
N VAL A 46 6.98 -15.64 24.14
CA VAL A 46 6.11 -16.32 25.12
C VAL A 46 4.95 -16.94 24.37
N ALA A 47 4.68 -18.21 24.59
CA ALA A 47 3.50 -18.88 24.06
C ALA A 47 2.32 -18.71 25.04
N SER A 48 1.18 -18.23 24.55
CA SER A 48 -0.06 -18.13 25.34
C SER A 48 -0.86 -19.45 25.40
N SER A 49 -0.46 -20.43 24.57
CA SER A 49 -1.05 -21.77 24.49
C SER A 49 -0.04 -22.75 23.87
N ILE A 50 -0.50 -23.82 23.21
CA ILE A 50 0.36 -24.69 22.41
C ILE A 50 1.05 -23.83 21.35
N GLY A 51 2.40 -23.82 21.35
CA GLY A 51 3.23 -23.06 20.43
C GLY A 51 3.04 -23.48 18.97
N ASN A 52 3.70 -22.77 18.04
CA ASN A 52 3.62 -23.08 16.62
C ASN A 52 4.08 -24.52 16.34
N LEU A 53 3.34 -25.25 15.53
CA LEU A 53 3.75 -26.55 15.02
C LEU A 53 4.94 -26.36 14.08
N ILE A 54 6.02 -27.07 14.35
CA ILE A 54 7.23 -27.11 13.52
C ILE A 54 7.34 -28.49 12.90
N ALA A 55 7.47 -28.55 11.59
CA ALA A 55 7.81 -29.80 10.92
C ALA A 55 9.25 -30.21 11.33
N LEU A 56 9.37 -31.31 12.04
CA LEU A 56 10.68 -31.82 12.46
C LEU A 56 11.48 -32.29 11.23
N PRO A 57 12.82 -32.23 11.27
CA PRO A 57 13.66 -32.83 10.23
C PRO A 57 13.42 -34.34 10.17
N LEU A 58 13.77 -34.96 9.07
CA LEU A 58 13.66 -36.40 8.83
C LEU A 58 12.22 -36.95 8.83
N GLN A 59 11.21 -36.14 8.55
CA GLN A 59 9.84 -36.65 8.37
C GLN A 59 9.76 -37.61 7.20
N GLY A 60 9.20 -38.79 7.46
CA GLY A 60 9.24 -39.92 6.53
C GLY A 60 8.75 -39.63 5.12
N GLN A 61 7.63 -38.92 4.95
CA GLN A 61 7.11 -38.57 3.63
C GLN A 61 7.96 -37.48 2.93
N ALA A 62 8.42 -36.46 3.67
CA ALA A 62 9.27 -35.41 3.14
C ALA A 62 10.64 -35.96 2.73
N LEU A 63 11.19 -36.88 3.53
CA LEU A 63 12.47 -37.54 3.25
C LEU A 63 12.40 -38.40 1.99
N LYS A 64 11.31 -39.15 1.78
CA LYS A 64 11.08 -39.92 0.55
C LYS A 64 11.03 -39.04 -0.72
N ASN A 65 10.61 -37.80 -0.59
CA ASN A 65 10.56 -36.81 -1.68
C ASN A 65 11.89 -36.04 -1.83
N GLY A 66 12.96 -36.46 -1.18
CA GLY A 66 14.26 -35.76 -1.21
C GLY A 66 14.34 -34.48 -0.37
N ASN A 67 13.30 -34.19 0.44
CA ASN A 67 13.23 -33.03 1.32
C ASN A 67 13.51 -33.44 2.77
N SER A 68 13.82 -32.44 3.63
CA SER A 68 14.02 -32.66 5.07
C SER A 68 15.24 -33.51 5.45
N ALA A 69 16.20 -33.69 4.53
CA ALA A 69 17.47 -34.35 4.79
C ALA A 69 18.51 -33.36 5.33
N PHE A 70 19.43 -33.85 6.15
CA PHE A 70 20.66 -33.12 6.49
C PHE A 70 21.62 -33.21 5.31
N VAL A 71 22.26 -32.11 4.98
CA VAL A 71 23.19 -31.97 3.85
C VAL A 71 24.53 -31.44 4.32
N ASP A 72 25.57 -31.74 3.59
CA ASP A 72 26.91 -31.21 3.79
C ASP A 72 27.02 -29.77 3.22
N GLU A 73 28.25 -29.21 3.26
CA GLU A 73 28.58 -27.86 2.78
C GLU A 73 28.40 -27.74 1.24
N ASN A 74 28.38 -28.87 0.52
CA ASN A 74 28.18 -28.94 -0.92
C ASN A 74 26.74 -29.30 -1.29
N TRP A 75 25.80 -29.25 -0.34
CA TRP A 75 24.38 -29.60 -0.49
C TRP A 75 24.11 -31.08 -0.80
N ASN A 76 25.07 -31.99 -0.57
CA ASN A 76 24.85 -33.41 -0.70
C ASN A 76 24.23 -33.96 0.58
N ALA A 77 23.20 -34.82 0.43
CA ALA A 77 22.60 -35.47 1.58
C ALA A 77 23.59 -36.44 2.25
N TYR A 78 23.69 -36.38 3.58
CA TYR A 78 24.48 -37.37 4.31
C TYR A 78 23.93 -38.78 4.09
N PRO A 79 24.80 -39.80 3.86
CA PRO A 79 24.36 -41.19 3.66
C PRO A 79 23.59 -41.74 4.86
N ASP A 80 24.06 -41.44 6.07
CA ASP A 80 23.41 -41.75 7.33
C ASP A 80 22.91 -40.43 7.97
N GLN A 81 21.62 -40.24 7.90
CA GLN A 81 20.95 -39.03 8.39
C GLN A 81 20.90 -38.99 9.92
N TRP A 82 20.88 -40.13 10.58
CA TRP A 82 20.85 -40.20 12.02
C TRP A 82 22.26 -39.95 12.59
N ASP A 83 23.32 -40.48 11.97
CA ASP A 83 24.69 -40.13 12.30
C ASP A 83 24.93 -38.62 12.12
N ALA A 84 24.45 -38.04 11.05
CA ALA A 84 24.52 -36.61 10.84
C ALA A 84 23.84 -35.81 11.97
N LEU A 85 22.66 -36.21 12.44
CA LEU A 85 21.96 -35.55 13.53
C LEU A 85 22.63 -35.70 14.88
N PHE A 86 23.07 -36.92 15.21
CA PHE A 86 23.55 -37.21 16.55
C PHE A 86 25.04 -36.94 16.74
N ASN A 87 25.89 -37.22 15.75
CA ASN A 87 27.34 -37.20 15.88
C ASN A 87 28.00 -36.04 15.12
N LYS A 88 27.48 -35.67 13.93
CA LYS A 88 28.12 -34.63 13.12
C LYS A 88 27.57 -33.24 13.43
N THR A 89 26.30 -33.13 13.85
CA THR A 89 25.71 -31.83 14.16
C THR A 89 26.21 -31.28 15.48
N ARG A 90 26.84 -30.10 15.43
CA ARG A 90 27.30 -29.38 16.64
C ARG A 90 26.08 -28.85 17.39
N LYS A 91 25.99 -29.20 18.67
CA LYS A 91 24.99 -28.67 19.60
C LYS A 91 25.59 -27.53 20.42
N LEU A 92 24.97 -26.36 20.37
CA LEU A 92 25.44 -25.16 21.07
C LEU A 92 25.10 -25.20 22.56
N ARG A 93 25.97 -24.67 23.40
CA ARG A 93 25.66 -24.36 24.79
C ARG A 93 25.17 -22.93 24.90
N ILE A 94 24.45 -22.62 25.97
CA ILE A 94 23.96 -21.26 26.20
C ILE A 94 25.11 -20.26 26.33
N GLU A 95 26.19 -20.67 26.95
CA GLU A 95 27.41 -19.86 27.14
C GLU A 95 28.05 -19.51 25.79
N ASP A 96 28.11 -20.47 24.85
CA ASP A 96 28.62 -20.25 23.49
C ASP A 96 27.75 -19.21 22.74
N VAL A 97 26.43 -19.28 22.93
CA VAL A 97 25.46 -18.35 22.32
C VAL A 97 25.62 -16.95 22.88
N GLU A 98 25.69 -16.83 24.21
CA GLU A 98 25.85 -15.53 24.89
C GLU A 98 27.18 -14.87 24.53
N GLN A 99 28.25 -15.66 24.43
CA GLN A 99 29.58 -15.20 24.05
C GLN A 99 29.61 -14.72 22.60
N CYS A 100 29.00 -15.47 21.66
CA CYS A 100 28.81 -15.03 20.27
C CYS A 100 27.97 -13.76 20.16
N MET A 101 26.89 -13.67 20.94
CA MET A 101 26.01 -12.48 20.95
C MET A 101 26.78 -11.26 21.47
N ALA A 102 27.54 -11.40 22.55
CA ALA A 102 28.33 -10.32 23.12
C ALA A 102 29.44 -9.85 22.15
N LYS A 103 30.16 -10.78 21.51
CA LYS A 103 31.18 -10.48 20.51
C LYS A 103 30.61 -9.72 19.33
N TRP A 104 29.53 -10.20 18.75
CA TRP A 104 28.93 -9.58 17.57
C TRP A 104 28.20 -8.26 17.87
N GLN A 105 27.65 -8.10 19.07
CA GLN A 105 27.14 -6.82 19.55
C GLN A 105 28.30 -5.82 19.80
N GLY A 106 29.46 -6.29 20.23
CA GLY A 106 30.67 -5.48 20.36
C GLY A 106 31.22 -5.00 19.02
N GLU A 107 31.34 -5.89 18.04
CA GLU A 107 31.74 -5.52 16.65
C GLU A 107 30.76 -4.50 16.01
N LEU A 108 29.47 -4.63 16.27
CA LEU A 108 28.47 -3.63 15.86
C LEU A 108 28.61 -2.31 16.63
N ALA A 109 29.10 -2.35 17.88
CA ALA A 109 29.34 -1.15 18.68
C ALA A 109 30.64 -0.42 18.25
N GLU A 110 31.68 -1.14 17.82
CA GLU A 110 32.90 -0.54 17.27
C GLU A 110 32.66 0.19 15.95
N ILE A 111 31.81 -0.37 15.06
CA ILE A 111 31.35 0.32 13.85
C ILE A 111 30.50 1.55 14.22
N LYS A 112 29.84 1.54 15.38
CA LYS A 112 29.02 2.66 15.91
C LYS A 112 29.81 3.67 16.73
N GLY A 113 31.04 3.36 17.15
CA GLY A 113 31.89 4.22 18.00
C GLY A 113 32.30 5.55 17.38
N THR A 114 31.96 5.79 16.11
CA THR A 114 32.16 7.07 15.43
C THR A 114 30.90 7.98 15.46
N LEU A 115 29.82 7.55 16.10
CA LEU A 115 28.58 8.34 16.22
C LEU A 115 28.29 8.64 17.69
N THR A 116 28.83 9.75 18.15
CA THR A 116 28.66 10.32 19.48
C THR A 116 27.22 10.76 19.77
N ASN A 117 26.80 10.49 21.04
CA ASN A 117 25.67 11.05 21.76
C ASN A 117 24.28 10.76 21.26
N ILE A 118 23.73 9.61 21.66
CA ILE A 118 22.31 9.35 21.64
C ILE A 118 21.83 8.99 23.05
N GLU A 119 20.79 9.68 23.48
CA GLU A 119 20.12 9.54 24.77
C GLU A 119 19.87 8.07 25.17
N LYS A 120 20.29 7.75 26.37
CA LYS A 120 20.08 6.44 27.00
C LYS A 120 18.58 6.23 27.20
N ASN A 121 17.94 5.38 26.39
CA ASN A 121 16.73 4.61 26.71
C ASN A 121 15.83 4.24 25.54
N VAL A 122 16.21 4.44 24.28
CA VAL A 122 15.44 3.91 23.15
C VAL A 122 16.31 2.89 22.44
N ARG A 123 16.00 1.59 22.58
CA ARG A 123 16.61 0.56 21.71
C ARG A 123 16.38 0.96 20.26
N PRO A 124 17.43 1.26 19.46
CA PRO A 124 17.25 1.60 18.06
C PRO A 124 16.59 0.41 17.38
N LYS A 125 15.41 0.64 16.82
CA LYS A 125 14.72 -0.34 15.99
C LYS A 125 15.42 -0.32 14.63
N PRO A 126 16.17 -1.37 14.22
CA PRO A 126 16.98 -1.36 13.00
C PRO A 126 16.15 -1.01 11.75
N TRP A 127 14.87 -1.40 11.75
CA TRP A 127 13.89 -1.10 10.71
C TRP A 127 13.35 0.34 10.74
N LYS A 128 13.72 1.15 11.75
CA LYS A 128 13.40 2.59 11.85
C LYS A 128 14.58 3.48 11.50
N LYS A 129 15.72 2.92 11.09
CA LYS A 129 16.78 3.73 10.51
C LYS A 129 16.21 4.46 9.31
N LYS A 130 16.28 5.79 9.32
CA LYS A 130 16.03 6.59 8.13
C LYS A 130 16.95 6.08 7.03
N CYS A 131 16.42 5.93 5.84
CA CYS A 131 17.19 5.70 4.65
C CYS A 131 18.05 6.95 4.47
N GLU A 132 19.35 6.83 4.62
CA GLU A 132 20.30 7.92 4.40
C GLU A 132 21.19 7.52 3.23
N PHE A 133 21.03 8.20 2.10
CA PHE A 133 21.92 8.03 0.94
C PHE A 133 23.28 8.65 1.25
N CYS A 134 24.31 8.09 0.64
CA CYS A 134 25.65 8.61 0.76
C CYS A 134 26.21 8.83 -0.64
N ASN A 135 26.86 9.97 -0.90
CA ASN A 135 27.41 10.30 -2.20
C ASN A 135 28.42 9.25 -2.71
N SER A 136 29.19 8.67 -1.80
CA SER A 136 30.15 7.59 -2.12
C SER A 136 29.50 6.30 -2.63
N ASP A 137 28.18 6.14 -2.45
CA ASP A 137 27.45 4.94 -2.90
C ASP A 137 27.05 5.02 -4.38
N VAL A 138 27.31 6.16 -5.06
CA VAL A 138 26.99 6.39 -6.48
C VAL A 138 28.23 6.81 -7.24
N VAL A 139 28.54 6.12 -8.33
CA VAL A 139 29.62 6.52 -9.23
C VAL A 139 29.06 7.42 -10.34
N GLY A 140 29.34 8.73 -10.23
CA GLY A 140 28.84 9.72 -11.19
C GLY A 140 27.43 10.23 -10.84
N LYS A 141 26.45 9.94 -11.70
CA LYS A 141 25.06 10.37 -11.52
C LYS A 141 24.14 9.20 -11.30
N LEU A 142 23.08 9.40 -10.52
CA LEU A 142 21.99 8.44 -10.42
C LEU A 142 21.06 8.61 -11.62
N HIS A 143 20.96 7.60 -12.49
CA HIS A 143 20.09 7.63 -13.65
C HIS A 143 18.70 7.12 -13.29
N MET A 144 17.69 7.95 -13.55
CA MET A 144 16.29 7.69 -13.23
C MET A 144 15.43 7.81 -14.50
N VAL A 145 14.66 6.79 -14.81
CA VAL A 145 13.69 6.81 -15.91
C VAL A 145 12.28 6.79 -15.33
N LEU A 146 11.46 7.75 -15.75
CA LEU A 146 10.04 7.82 -15.34
C LEU A 146 9.18 7.12 -16.39
N GLY A 147 8.39 6.18 -15.94
CA GLY A 147 7.46 5.41 -16.75
C GLY A 147 6.18 5.09 -15.93
N ASN A 148 5.70 3.87 -16.01
CA ASN A 148 4.63 3.36 -15.14
C ASN A 148 5.06 3.20 -13.67
N GLY A 149 6.33 3.48 -13.38
CA GLY A 149 6.98 3.60 -12.10
C GLY A 149 8.23 4.45 -12.26
N VAL A 150 9.08 4.44 -11.25
CA VAL A 150 10.40 5.05 -11.28
C VAL A 150 11.41 3.92 -11.44
N TYR A 151 12.17 3.94 -12.52
CA TYR A 151 13.23 2.97 -12.82
C TYR A 151 14.58 3.60 -12.53
N ILE A 152 15.36 2.94 -11.70
CA ILE A 152 16.68 3.41 -11.28
C ILE A 152 17.71 2.42 -11.79
N ASP A 153 18.61 2.89 -12.63
CA ASP A 153 19.72 2.08 -13.17
C ASP A 153 20.66 1.68 -12.02
N THR A 154 20.96 0.39 -11.92
CA THR A 154 21.81 -0.15 -10.86
C THR A 154 23.29 -0.20 -11.20
N LEU A 155 23.66 0.08 -12.45
CA LEU A 155 25.03 -0.12 -12.96
C LEU A 155 26.08 0.62 -12.13
N ASN A 156 25.78 1.86 -11.74
CA ASN A 156 26.70 2.75 -11.02
C ASN A 156 26.36 2.90 -9.53
N LEU A 157 25.55 2.00 -8.99
CA LEU A 157 25.07 2.06 -7.61
C LEU A 157 25.67 0.96 -6.76
N MET A 158 26.22 1.33 -5.61
CA MET A 158 26.68 0.36 -4.61
C MET A 158 25.48 -0.44 -4.04
N PRO A 159 25.66 -1.70 -3.65
CA PRO A 159 24.58 -2.53 -3.09
C PRO A 159 23.85 -1.90 -1.91
N ARG A 160 24.54 -1.06 -1.13
CA ARG A 160 23.97 -0.36 0.01
C ARG A 160 22.82 0.56 -0.42
N ILE A 161 23.05 1.46 -1.36
CA ILE A 161 22.04 2.42 -1.84
C ILE A 161 20.92 1.69 -2.59
N GLN A 162 21.23 0.64 -3.36
CA GLN A 162 20.22 -0.20 -4.00
C GLN A 162 19.24 -0.77 -2.98
N ASN A 163 19.72 -1.29 -1.83
CA ASN A 163 18.87 -1.81 -0.76
C ASN A 163 18.10 -0.70 -0.05
N GLN A 164 18.67 0.47 0.09
CA GLN A 164 17.98 1.64 0.63
C GLN A 164 16.83 2.07 -0.28
N ILE A 165 17.04 2.11 -1.61
CA ILE A 165 16.00 2.41 -2.60
C ILE A 165 14.86 1.38 -2.51
N ARG A 166 15.18 0.07 -2.45
CA ARG A 166 14.16 -0.99 -2.26
C ARG A 166 13.39 -0.80 -0.97
N SER A 167 14.06 -0.39 0.12
CA SER A 167 13.41 -0.18 1.43
C SER A 167 12.40 0.96 1.43
N LEU A 168 12.53 1.96 0.53
CA LEU A 168 11.53 3.01 0.37
C LEU A 168 10.18 2.46 -0.14
N ALA A 169 10.23 1.43 -0.99
CA ALA A 169 9.04 0.77 -1.53
C ALA A 169 8.53 -0.37 -0.62
N ALA A 170 9.08 -0.52 0.58
CA ALA A 170 8.74 -1.57 1.53
C ALA A 170 8.23 -1.00 2.86
N PHE A 171 7.28 -1.69 3.48
CA PHE A 171 6.80 -1.36 4.82
C PHE A 171 6.21 -2.58 5.53
N ASP A 172 6.13 -2.51 6.85
CA ASP A 172 5.54 -3.57 7.67
C ASP A 172 4.07 -3.77 7.32
N ASN A 173 3.66 -5.01 7.08
CA ASN A 173 2.27 -5.35 6.77
C ASN A 173 1.41 -5.29 8.06
N PRO A 174 0.50 -4.31 8.19
CA PRO A 174 -0.28 -4.16 9.42
C PRO A 174 -1.20 -5.35 9.70
N GLU A 175 -1.72 -5.99 8.65
CA GLU A 175 -2.59 -7.17 8.78
C GLU A 175 -1.83 -8.37 9.34
N PHE A 176 -0.59 -8.59 8.88
CA PHE A 176 0.28 -9.62 9.43
C PHE A 176 0.47 -9.46 10.94
N TYR A 177 0.81 -8.24 11.38
CA TYR A 177 1.05 -7.97 12.80
C TYR A 177 -0.24 -7.97 13.62
N LYS A 178 -1.36 -7.58 13.04
CA LYS A 178 -2.69 -7.70 13.66
C LYS A 178 -3.05 -9.18 13.88
N ASN A 179 -2.94 -10.01 12.85
CA ASN A 179 -3.20 -11.44 12.92
C ASN A 179 -2.26 -12.13 13.91
N LYS A 180 -0.97 -11.78 13.88
CA LYS A 180 0.02 -12.28 14.83
C LYS A 180 -0.35 -11.97 16.27
N ARG A 181 -0.86 -10.76 16.55
CA ARG A 181 -1.30 -10.33 17.89
C ARG A 181 -2.57 -11.06 18.35
N LEU A 182 -3.45 -11.38 17.39
CA LEU A 182 -4.71 -12.08 17.64
C LEU A 182 -4.56 -13.61 17.63
N GLY A 183 -3.34 -14.14 17.36
CA GLY A 183 -3.10 -15.58 17.28
C GLY A 183 -3.63 -16.25 15.99
N TYR A 184 -4.01 -15.46 14.98
CA TYR A 184 -4.47 -15.99 13.70
C TYR A 184 -3.30 -16.43 12.80
N SER A 185 -3.57 -17.42 11.94
CA SER A 185 -2.60 -17.89 10.96
C SER A 185 -2.26 -16.80 9.93
N ASN A 186 -0.98 -16.63 9.64
CA ASN A 186 -0.46 -15.73 8.61
C ASN A 186 0.08 -16.50 7.39
N TYR A 187 -0.44 -17.69 7.13
CA TYR A 187 0.09 -18.58 6.08
C TYR A 187 0.20 -17.90 4.70
N TYR A 188 -0.73 -17.01 4.38
CA TYR A 188 -0.78 -16.28 3.10
C TYR A 188 -0.35 -14.80 3.21
N ASN A 189 -0.01 -14.32 4.39
CA ASN A 189 0.34 -12.93 4.64
C ASN A 189 1.82 -12.78 4.93
N PHE A 190 2.53 -12.02 4.12
CA PHE A 190 3.93 -11.67 4.39
C PHE A 190 4.01 -10.56 5.44
N SER A 191 5.08 -10.58 6.23
CA SER A 191 5.34 -9.54 7.27
C SER A 191 5.64 -8.16 6.68
N THR A 192 6.06 -8.12 5.41
CA THR A 192 6.45 -6.90 4.71
C THR A 192 5.70 -6.82 3.37
N VAL A 193 5.13 -5.67 3.09
CA VAL A 193 4.61 -5.31 1.76
C VAL A 193 5.73 -4.64 1.00
N TYR A 194 6.05 -5.15 -0.20
CA TYR A 194 7.01 -4.57 -1.11
C TYR A 194 6.38 -4.34 -2.47
N LEU A 195 6.38 -3.09 -2.93
CA LEU A 195 5.78 -2.68 -4.20
C LEU A 195 6.80 -2.44 -5.32
N GLY A 196 8.08 -2.69 -5.04
CA GLY A 196 9.15 -2.58 -6.03
C GLY A 196 9.36 -3.89 -6.81
N LYS A 197 10.16 -3.82 -7.86
CA LYS A 197 10.62 -4.98 -8.67
C LYS A 197 12.03 -4.71 -9.15
N ASP A 198 12.81 -5.78 -9.31
CA ASP A 198 14.09 -5.73 -10.02
C ASP A 198 13.86 -6.26 -11.45
N ILE A 199 14.16 -5.46 -12.47
CA ILE A 199 13.92 -5.76 -13.89
C ILE A 199 15.13 -5.34 -14.70
N ASP A 200 15.79 -6.27 -15.34
CA ASP A 200 16.83 -6.04 -16.37
C ASP A 200 17.88 -4.98 -15.98
N GLY A 201 18.39 -5.06 -14.74
CA GLY A 201 19.39 -4.12 -14.24
C GLY A 201 18.84 -2.81 -13.66
N TYR A 202 17.52 -2.67 -13.59
CA TYR A 202 16.85 -1.55 -12.95
C TYR A 202 16.12 -1.97 -11.68
N ILE A 203 16.06 -1.07 -10.71
CA ILE A 203 15.14 -1.15 -9.58
C ILE A 203 13.91 -0.32 -9.95
N GLN A 204 12.78 -0.98 -10.20
CA GLN A 204 11.50 -0.31 -10.39
C GLN A 204 10.82 -0.12 -9.03
N ILE A 205 10.42 1.11 -8.71
CA ILE A 205 9.61 1.46 -7.55
C ILE A 205 8.38 2.27 -7.98
N PRO A 206 7.34 2.35 -7.13
CA PRO A 206 6.14 3.11 -7.43
C PRO A 206 6.41 4.60 -7.67
N ARG A 207 5.65 5.23 -8.59
CA ARG A 207 5.82 6.63 -9.03
C ARG A 207 5.79 7.66 -7.90
N GLY A 208 4.95 7.42 -6.88
CA GLY A 208 4.80 8.35 -5.76
C GLY A 208 6.03 8.48 -4.86
N LEU A 209 7.03 7.61 -5.04
CA LEU A 209 8.30 7.67 -4.32
C LEU A 209 9.38 8.51 -5.04
N ARG A 210 9.08 9.04 -6.23
CA ARG A 210 10.02 9.87 -7.02
C ARG A 210 10.61 11.01 -6.21
N GLU A 211 9.74 11.81 -5.59
CA GLU A 211 10.18 12.98 -4.83
C GLU A 211 11.02 12.60 -3.61
N ASN A 212 10.68 11.49 -2.95
CA ASN A 212 11.46 10.98 -1.83
C ASN A 212 12.89 10.65 -2.24
N ILE A 213 13.08 9.98 -3.40
CA ILE A 213 14.43 9.66 -3.89
C ILE A 213 15.19 10.93 -4.25
N ILE A 214 14.57 11.85 -4.98
CA ILE A 214 15.20 13.11 -5.36
C ILE A 214 15.65 13.88 -4.11
N GLN A 215 14.79 14.00 -3.11
CA GLN A 215 15.12 14.66 -1.83
C GLN A 215 16.26 13.97 -1.08
N GLU A 216 16.28 12.64 -1.03
CA GLU A 216 17.38 11.91 -0.38
C GLU A 216 18.69 12.04 -1.17
N CYS A 217 18.63 12.05 -2.51
CA CYS A 217 19.80 12.36 -3.36
C CYS A 217 20.32 13.77 -3.14
N GLU A 218 19.44 14.77 -3.10
CA GLU A 218 19.80 16.17 -2.84
C GLU A 218 20.49 16.34 -1.47
N LYS A 219 19.95 15.73 -0.42
CA LYS A 219 20.55 15.74 0.92
C LYS A 219 21.94 15.11 0.95
N ALA A 220 22.16 14.08 0.13
CA ALA A 220 23.43 13.38 0.03
C ALA A 220 24.41 14.03 -0.96
N GLY A 221 24.01 15.06 -1.68
CA GLY A 221 24.81 15.70 -2.74
C GLY A 221 24.98 14.82 -3.98
N ILE A 222 24.03 13.91 -4.24
CA ILE A 222 24.03 13.02 -5.41
C ILE A 222 23.28 13.72 -6.55
N SER A 223 23.95 13.87 -7.69
CA SER A 223 23.32 14.38 -8.91
C SER A 223 22.42 13.33 -9.53
N VAL A 224 21.19 13.73 -9.88
CA VAL A 224 20.20 12.85 -10.52
C VAL A 224 20.01 13.26 -11.96
N ASP A 225 20.07 12.30 -12.88
CA ASP A 225 19.72 12.47 -14.29
C ASP A 225 18.37 11.79 -14.55
N VAL A 226 17.37 12.56 -15.00
CA VAL A 226 15.99 12.10 -15.13
C VAL A 226 15.57 12.07 -16.59
N SER A 227 15.22 10.89 -17.10
CA SER A 227 14.59 10.68 -18.40
C SER A 227 13.09 10.45 -18.24
N ASP A 228 12.25 11.29 -18.82
CA ASP A 228 10.79 11.16 -18.74
C ASP A 228 10.23 10.44 -19.96
N GLN A 229 9.81 9.19 -19.78
CA GLN A 229 9.24 8.30 -20.79
C GLN A 229 7.75 8.04 -20.54
N ARG A 230 7.11 8.93 -19.77
CA ARG A 230 5.68 8.79 -19.47
C ARG A 230 4.84 9.23 -20.67
N GLU A 231 3.69 8.60 -20.82
CA GLU A 231 2.73 8.94 -21.86
C GLU A 231 2.11 10.32 -21.61
N THR A 232 2.34 11.25 -22.53
CA THR A 232 1.78 12.59 -22.46
C THR A 232 0.34 12.67 -22.93
N GLY A 233 -0.12 11.63 -23.62
CA GLY A 233 -1.46 11.54 -24.18
C GLY A 233 -1.69 12.39 -25.41
N GLN A 234 -2.93 12.38 -25.87
CA GLN A 234 -3.37 13.18 -27.00
C GLN A 234 -3.94 14.51 -26.47
N PRO A 235 -3.58 15.65 -27.07
CA PRO A 235 -4.19 16.93 -26.72
C PRO A 235 -5.68 16.93 -27.08
N ILE A 236 -6.50 17.53 -26.22
CA ILE A 236 -7.94 17.67 -26.43
C ILE A 236 -8.35 19.14 -26.27
N ARG A 237 -9.36 19.53 -27.05
CA ARG A 237 -9.93 20.89 -26.98
C ARG A 237 -11.08 20.89 -25.96
N VAL A 238 -10.76 21.30 -24.77
CA VAL A 238 -11.70 21.34 -23.64
C VAL A 238 -11.51 22.61 -22.84
N SER A 239 -12.60 23.16 -22.32
CA SER A 239 -12.60 24.28 -21.39
C SER A 239 -13.54 24.00 -20.22
N PHE A 240 -13.21 24.58 -19.06
CA PHE A 240 -14.02 24.48 -17.87
C PHE A 240 -15.18 25.49 -17.92
N LYS A 241 -16.36 25.05 -17.50
CA LYS A 241 -17.57 25.90 -17.34
C LYS A 241 -17.85 26.08 -15.85
N GLY A 242 -17.91 27.33 -15.42
CA GLY A 242 -18.20 27.68 -14.02
C GLY A 242 -16.99 28.21 -13.27
N ASP A 243 -17.18 28.47 -11.99
CA ASP A 243 -16.16 29.03 -11.11
C ASP A 243 -15.82 28.06 -9.97
N LEU A 244 -14.56 28.02 -9.60
CA LEU A 244 -14.11 27.29 -8.44
C LEU A 244 -14.33 28.12 -7.18
N ARG A 245 -14.73 27.46 -6.09
CA ARG A 245 -14.67 28.06 -4.76
C ARG A 245 -13.21 28.18 -4.31
N MET A 246 -12.89 29.15 -3.46
CA MET A 246 -11.54 29.41 -2.97
C MET A 246 -10.78 28.15 -2.54
N GLN A 247 -11.40 27.24 -1.79
CA GLN A 247 -10.76 26.00 -1.36
C GLN A 247 -10.56 24.98 -2.50
N GLN A 248 -11.43 25.00 -3.49
CA GLN A 248 -11.29 24.19 -4.70
C GLN A 248 -10.16 24.72 -5.59
N GLU A 249 -10.00 26.04 -5.69
CA GLU A 249 -8.92 26.70 -6.41
C GLU A 249 -7.57 26.35 -5.81
N LEU A 250 -7.42 26.49 -4.48
CA LEU A 250 -6.22 26.08 -3.75
C LEU A 250 -5.88 24.60 -3.94
N ALA A 251 -6.90 23.73 -3.96
CA ALA A 251 -6.69 22.31 -4.21
C ALA A 251 -6.22 22.06 -5.65
N ALA A 252 -6.83 22.74 -6.62
CA ALA A 252 -6.48 22.62 -8.03
C ALA A 252 -5.06 23.13 -8.30
N GLU A 253 -4.66 24.27 -7.78
CA GLU A 253 -3.30 24.82 -7.92
C GLU A 253 -2.24 23.85 -7.40
N LYS A 254 -2.46 23.28 -6.21
CA LYS A 254 -1.54 22.30 -5.63
C LYS A 254 -1.43 21.01 -6.43
N LEU A 255 -2.52 20.57 -7.07
CA LEU A 255 -2.46 19.40 -7.95
C LEU A 255 -1.82 19.74 -9.29
N LEU A 256 -2.09 20.91 -9.86
CA LEU A 256 -1.52 21.37 -11.13
C LEU A 256 -0.02 21.60 -11.04
N SER A 257 0.52 21.98 -9.90
CA SER A 257 1.97 22.14 -9.69
C SER A 257 2.73 20.80 -9.72
N HIS A 258 2.03 19.66 -9.73
CA HIS A 258 2.62 18.34 -9.73
C HIS A 258 1.99 17.44 -10.80
N SER A 259 2.73 16.43 -11.25
CA SER A 259 2.20 15.43 -12.20
C SER A 259 1.43 14.28 -11.55
N ASP A 260 1.57 14.13 -10.25
CA ASP A 260 0.93 13.07 -9.46
C ASP A 260 0.59 13.55 -8.05
N GLY A 261 -0.41 12.95 -7.44
CA GLY A 261 -0.78 13.27 -6.07
C GLY A 261 -2.21 12.92 -5.70
N VAL A 262 -2.49 13.07 -4.40
CA VAL A 262 -3.78 12.74 -3.80
C VAL A 262 -4.44 14.00 -3.25
N LEU A 263 -5.74 14.18 -3.57
CA LEU A 263 -6.64 15.13 -2.94
C LEU A 263 -7.48 14.41 -1.88
N SER A 264 -7.35 14.80 -0.64
CA SER A 264 -8.22 14.38 0.45
C SER A 264 -9.23 15.47 0.75
N ALA A 265 -10.48 15.29 0.35
CA ALA A 265 -11.49 16.32 0.57
C ALA A 265 -12.83 15.71 1.04
N ALA A 266 -13.43 16.32 2.05
CA ALA A 266 -14.68 15.89 2.66
C ALA A 266 -15.79 15.68 1.61
N THR A 267 -16.79 14.88 1.94
CA THR A 267 -17.97 14.68 1.10
C THR A 267 -18.61 16.04 0.76
N ALA A 268 -19.11 16.18 -0.48
CA ALA A 268 -19.68 17.42 -1.04
C ALA A 268 -18.70 18.63 -1.09
N PHE A 269 -17.39 18.40 -1.02
CA PHE A 269 -16.38 19.40 -1.37
C PHE A 269 -16.46 19.80 -2.85
N GLY A 270 -16.94 18.90 -3.71
CA GLY A 270 -16.92 19.05 -5.16
C GLY A 270 -15.60 18.51 -5.76
N LYS A 271 -15.19 17.31 -5.34
CA LYS A 271 -14.00 16.62 -5.89
C LYS A 271 -14.06 16.51 -7.41
N THR A 272 -15.23 16.14 -7.95
CA THR A 272 -15.46 16.02 -9.41
C THR A 272 -15.31 17.35 -10.12
N VAL A 273 -15.71 18.45 -9.49
CA VAL A 273 -15.54 19.83 -10.03
C VAL A 273 -14.05 20.16 -10.17
N VAL A 274 -13.25 19.89 -9.12
CA VAL A 274 -11.80 20.08 -9.16
C VAL A 274 -11.18 19.19 -10.25
N CYS A 275 -11.59 17.93 -10.36
CA CYS A 275 -11.10 17.03 -11.40
C CYS A 275 -11.46 17.51 -12.81
N SER A 276 -12.67 18.02 -13.02
CA SER A 276 -13.07 18.62 -14.28
C SER A 276 -12.21 19.84 -14.64
N TYR A 277 -11.91 20.67 -13.66
CA TYR A 277 -10.98 21.78 -13.84
C TYR A 277 -9.57 21.31 -14.22
N LEU A 278 -9.03 20.26 -13.55
CA LEU A 278 -7.74 19.67 -13.91
C LEU A 278 -7.73 19.16 -15.36
N ILE A 279 -8.82 18.54 -15.84
CA ILE A 279 -8.95 18.07 -17.22
C ILE A 279 -8.87 19.25 -18.19
N ALA A 280 -9.57 20.33 -17.89
CA ALA A 280 -9.60 21.53 -18.73
C ALA A 280 -8.25 22.27 -18.77
N GLU A 281 -7.48 22.25 -17.68
CA GLU A 281 -6.16 22.88 -17.60
C GLU A 281 -5.05 22.01 -18.24
N ARG A 282 -5.09 20.68 -18.03
CA ARG A 282 -4.09 19.76 -18.63
C ARG A 282 -4.32 19.56 -20.12
N LYS A 283 -5.54 19.63 -20.60
CA LYS A 283 -5.93 19.53 -22.03
C LYS A 283 -5.39 18.28 -22.72
N VAL A 284 -5.37 17.17 -21.98
CA VAL A 284 -4.95 15.86 -22.50
C VAL A 284 -6.05 14.83 -22.29
N ASN A 285 -6.09 13.83 -23.14
CA ASN A 285 -7.07 12.77 -23.03
C ASN A 285 -6.97 12.08 -21.66
N THR A 286 -8.14 11.81 -21.08
CA THR A 286 -8.26 11.46 -19.67
C THR A 286 -9.07 10.19 -19.44
N LEU A 287 -8.59 9.33 -18.54
CA LEU A 287 -9.32 8.18 -18.02
C LEU A 287 -9.67 8.38 -16.55
N ILE A 288 -10.95 8.26 -16.22
CA ILE A 288 -11.43 8.28 -14.84
C ILE A 288 -11.74 6.84 -14.41
N LEU A 289 -11.15 6.41 -13.30
CA LEU A 289 -11.30 5.07 -12.73
C LEU A 289 -12.21 5.10 -11.52
N LEU A 290 -13.27 4.27 -11.55
CA LEU A 290 -14.29 4.18 -10.51
C LEU A 290 -14.42 2.76 -9.97
N GLN A 291 -14.94 2.64 -8.73
CA GLN A 291 -15.21 1.35 -8.10
C GLN A 291 -16.69 0.93 -8.16
N SER A 292 -17.60 1.89 -8.31
CA SER A 292 -19.04 1.68 -8.30
C SER A 292 -19.71 2.18 -9.58
N LYS A 293 -20.71 1.41 -10.05
CA LYS A 293 -21.51 1.80 -11.20
C LYS A 293 -22.39 3.02 -10.93
N ASP A 294 -22.82 3.21 -9.69
CA ASP A 294 -23.69 4.33 -9.33
C ASP A 294 -22.97 5.67 -9.51
N LEU A 295 -21.67 5.71 -9.22
CA LEU A 295 -20.84 6.88 -9.45
C LEU A 295 -20.59 7.17 -10.94
N LEU A 296 -20.68 6.16 -11.81
CA LEU A 296 -20.35 6.33 -13.23
C LEU A 296 -21.30 7.33 -13.92
N ASN A 297 -22.59 7.20 -13.72
CA ASN A 297 -23.57 8.11 -14.31
C ASN A 297 -23.40 9.54 -13.77
N GLN A 298 -23.22 9.66 -12.44
CA GLN A 298 -22.94 10.95 -11.81
C GLN A 298 -21.70 11.62 -12.42
N TRP A 299 -20.59 10.88 -12.60
CA TRP A 299 -19.39 11.42 -13.22
C TRP A 299 -19.64 11.90 -14.66
N VAL A 300 -20.35 11.11 -15.47
CA VAL A 300 -20.69 11.49 -16.86
C VAL A 300 -21.54 12.76 -16.88
N ASP A 301 -22.54 12.87 -15.99
CA ASP A 301 -23.42 14.05 -15.91
C ASP A 301 -22.64 15.28 -15.46
N GLU A 302 -21.78 15.16 -14.44
CA GLU A 302 -20.96 16.27 -13.94
C GLU A 302 -19.91 16.70 -14.98
N LEU A 303 -19.26 15.77 -15.72
CA LEU A 303 -18.35 16.11 -16.80
C LEU A 303 -19.04 16.88 -17.93
N ASN A 304 -20.25 16.48 -18.33
CA ASN A 304 -21.04 17.21 -19.33
C ASN A 304 -21.46 18.60 -18.82
N TYR A 305 -21.72 18.74 -17.53
CA TYR A 305 -22.10 20.00 -16.93
C TYR A 305 -20.92 20.98 -16.82
N PHE A 306 -19.76 20.54 -16.35
CA PHE A 306 -18.61 21.39 -16.06
C PHE A 306 -17.62 21.53 -17.21
N LEU A 307 -17.71 20.71 -18.27
CA LEU A 307 -16.79 20.79 -19.41
C LEU A 307 -17.51 21.19 -20.70
N GLU A 308 -16.87 22.07 -21.45
CA GLU A 308 -17.15 22.28 -22.84
C GLU A 308 -16.09 21.57 -23.68
N ILE A 309 -16.47 20.44 -24.28
CA ILE A 309 -15.55 19.59 -25.06
C ILE A 309 -15.83 19.87 -26.55
N ARG A 310 -14.81 20.40 -27.23
CA ARG A 310 -14.90 20.81 -28.66
C ARG A 310 -14.33 19.74 -29.58
N GLU A 311 -14.38 18.47 -29.16
CA GLU A 311 -13.98 17.34 -29.97
C GLU A 311 -15.18 16.68 -30.63
N GLU A 312 -14.95 16.06 -31.79
CA GLU A 312 -15.97 15.24 -32.42
C GLU A 312 -15.98 13.82 -31.87
N PRO A 313 -17.15 13.22 -31.69
CA PRO A 313 -17.24 11.82 -31.33
C PRO A 313 -16.50 10.92 -32.32
N PRO A 314 -15.57 10.05 -31.89
CA PRO A 314 -14.77 9.26 -32.81
C PRO A 314 -15.57 8.19 -33.54
N GLU A 315 -15.10 7.81 -34.71
CA GLU A 315 -15.63 6.67 -35.43
C GLU A 315 -15.08 5.37 -34.85
N TYR A 316 -15.88 4.33 -34.91
CA TYR A 316 -15.47 2.98 -34.53
C TYR A 316 -15.99 1.95 -35.54
N GLU A 317 -15.26 0.88 -35.72
CA GLU A 317 -15.65 -0.23 -36.59
C GLU A 317 -16.49 -1.25 -35.78
N THR A 318 -17.64 -1.60 -36.33
CA THR A 318 -18.51 -2.65 -35.77
C THR A 318 -17.91 -4.03 -36.07
N LYS A 319 -18.36 -5.06 -35.33
CA LYS A 319 -17.96 -6.45 -35.60
C LYS A 319 -18.23 -6.91 -37.04
N THR A 320 -19.07 -6.20 -37.77
CA THR A 320 -19.45 -6.47 -39.18
C THR A 320 -18.67 -5.59 -40.17
N GLY A 321 -17.63 -4.88 -39.73
CA GLY A 321 -16.80 -4.03 -40.60
C GLY A 321 -17.42 -2.66 -40.94
N ARG A 322 -18.61 -2.32 -40.42
CA ARG A 322 -19.23 -1.01 -40.70
C ARG A 322 -18.68 0.06 -39.77
N LYS A 323 -18.29 1.20 -40.34
CA LYS A 323 -17.92 2.39 -39.55
C LYS A 323 -19.15 3.06 -38.98
N LYS A 324 -19.16 3.38 -37.71
CA LYS A 324 -20.18 4.14 -37.02
C LYS A 324 -19.54 5.21 -36.14
N LYS A 325 -20.18 6.37 -36.01
CA LYS A 325 -19.73 7.42 -35.12
C LYS A 325 -20.26 7.16 -33.71
N ARG A 326 -19.45 7.44 -32.67
CA ARG A 326 -19.90 7.40 -31.28
C ARG A 326 -20.95 8.47 -31.05
N ASN A 327 -21.87 8.24 -30.08
CA ASN A 327 -22.91 9.21 -29.74
C ASN A 327 -22.43 10.30 -28.79
N SER A 328 -21.27 10.14 -28.17
CA SER A 328 -20.71 11.07 -27.18
C SER A 328 -19.18 11.07 -27.28
N VAL A 329 -18.58 12.19 -26.93
CA VAL A 329 -17.12 12.34 -26.72
C VAL A 329 -16.69 11.79 -25.36
N ILE A 330 -17.62 11.65 -24.40
CA ILE A 330 -17.36 10.97 -23.13
C ILE A 330 -17.77 9.51 -23.28
N GLY A 331 -16.79 8.62 -23.18
CA GLY A 331 -17.00 7.19 -23.25
C GLY A 331 -17.15 6.53 -21.89
N VAL A 332 -17.73 5.33 -21.88
CA VAL A 332 -17.91 4.56 -20.65
C VAL A 332 -17.52 3.10 -20.84
N LEU A 333 -16.93 2.52 -19.78
CA LEU A 333 -16.61 1.09 -19.72
C LEU A 333 -17.07 0.48 -18.39
N HIS A 334 -18.13 -0.32 -18.47
CA HIS A 334 -18.59 -1.10 -17.33
C HIS A 334 -19.33 -2.36 -17.77
N GLY A 335 -19.09 -3.49 -17.12
CA GLY A 335 -19.68 -4.78 -17.50
C GLY A 335 -19.49 -5.06 -18.98
N ASN A 336 -20.58 -5.25 -19.73
CA ASN A 336 -20.57 -5.49 -21.17
C ASN A 336 -20.61 -4.21 -22.03
N LYS A 337 -20.80 -3.04 -21.42
CA LYS A 337 -20.87 -1.77 -22.16
C LYS A 337 -19.45 -1.21 -22.34
N ASN A 338 -19.02 -1.10 -23.59
CA ASN A 338 -17.75 -0.47 -23.97
C ASN A 338 -17.99 0.57 -25.05
N THR A 339 -17.96 1.83 -24.63
CA THR A 339 -18.10 2.98 -25.53
C THR A 339 -16.90 3.91 -25.46
N LEU A 340 -15.73 3.39 -25.05
CA LEU A 340 -14.50 4.19 -24.91
C LEU A 340 -14.23 4.99 -26.18
N THR A 341 -13.90 6.26 -26.00
CA THR A 341 -13.62 7.22 -27.07
C THR A 341 -12.12 7.49 -27.22
N GLY A 342 -11.36 7.38 -26.14
CA GLY A 342 -9.96 7.79 -26.08
C GLY A 342 -9.79 9.29 -25.85
N ILE A 343 -10.90 10.05 -25.62
CA ILE A 343 -10.91 11.49 -25.35
C ILE A 343 -11.05 11.72 -23.84
N ILE A 344 -12.26 11.53 -23.33
CA ILE A 344 -12.54 11.50 -21.88
C ILE A 344 -13.37 10.25 -21.62
N ASP A 345 -12.85 9.36 -20.84
CA ASP A 345 -13.46 8.07 -20.60
C ASP A 345 -13.61 7.78 -19.11
N VAL A 346 -14.75 7.20 -18.74
CA VAL A 346 -15.07 6.79 -17.37
C VAL A 346 -15.18 5.27 -17.33
N ALA A 347 -14.36 4.63 -16.55
CA ALA A 347 -14.26 3.17 -16.51
C ALA A 347 -14.32 2.61 -15.09
N MET A 348 -14.98 1.49 -14.92
CA MET A 348 -14.85 0.71 -13.71
C MET A 348 -13.51 -0.02 -13.68
N VAL A 349 -12.80 0.01 -12.56
CA VAL A 349 -11.53 -0.70 -12.36
C VAL A 349 -11.64 -2.17 -12.74
N GLY A 350 -12.69 -2.86 -12.27
CA GLY A 350 -12.92 -4.26 -12.62
C GLY A 350 -13.16 -4.54 -14.10
N SER A 351 -13.62 -3.52 -14.88
CA SER A 351 -13.83 -3.65 -16.32
C SER A 351 -12.57 -3.36 -17.15
N MET A 352 -11.61 -2.65 -16.57
CA MET A 352 -10.27 -2.46 -17.14
C MET A 352 -9.39 -3.70 -16.99
N TYR A 353 -9.78 -4.63 -16.11
CA TYR A 353 -9.10 -5.89 -15.87
C TYR A 353 -10.08 -7.06 -16.10
N SER A 354 -9.86 -7.89 -17.09
CA SER A 354 -10.72 -9.02 -17.39
C SER A 354 -9.89 -10.25 -17.77
N ARG A 355 -10.22 -11.39 -17.18
CA ARG A 355 -9.60 -12.69 -17.46
C ARG A 355 -8.07 -12.69 -17.36
N GLY A 356 -7.51 -12.02 -16.35
CA GLY A 356 -6.07 -11.93 -16.13
C GLY A 356 -5.33 -10.97 -17.07
N LYS A 357 -6.05 -10.17 -17.90
CA LYS A 357 -5.46 -9.22 -18.83
C LYS A 357 -6.00 -7.81 -18.57
N PHE A 358 -5.12 -6.85 -18.67
CA PHE A 358 -5.50 -5.43 -18.64
C PHE A 358 -5.92 -4.96 -20.04
N ASN A 359 -6.83 -3.99 -20.07
CA ASN A 359 -7.17 -3.30 -21.30
C ASN A 359 -5.98 -2.41 -21.72
N GLU A 360 -5.35 -2.69 -22.86
CA GLU A 360 -4.15 -2.01 -23.33
C GLU A 360 -4.35 -0.49 -23.54
N ARG A 361 -5.59 -0.05 -23.77
CA ARG A 361 -5.92 1.37 -23.88
C ARG A 361 -5.56 2.21 -22.66
N ILE A 362 -5.34 1.58 -21.49
CA ILE A 362 -4.94 2.32 -20.29
C ILE A 362 -3.66 3.14 -20.50
N ASN A 363 -2.78 2.70 -21.38
CA ASN A 363 -1.50 3.35 -21.66
C ASN A 363 -1.58 4.39 -22.80
N SER A 364 -2.77 4.68 -23.32
CA SER A 364 -2.95 5.73 -24.35
C SER A 364 -3.42 7.08 -23.78
N TYR A 365 -3.67 7.15 -22.47
CA TYR A 365 -4.14 8.38 -21.81
C TYR A 365 -2.97 9.15 -21.20
N GLY A 366 -3.00 10.47 -21.37
CA GLY A 366 -2.04 11.38 -20.74
C GLY A 366 -2.37 11.67 -19.29
N MET A 367 -3.65 11.52 -18.90
CA MET A 367 -4.08 11.71 -17.54
C MET A 367 -4.99 10.56 -17.05
N VAL A 368 -4.77 10.12 -15.81
CA VAL A 368 -5.63 9.15 -15.12
C VAL A 368 -6.04 9.72 -13.77
N ILE A 369 -7.34 9.68 -13.49
CA ILE A 369 -7.90 10.09 -12.21
C ILE A 369 -8.57 8.88 -11.57
N MET A 370 -8.23 8.58 -10.32
CA MET A 370 -8.88 7.52 -9.54
C MET A 370 -9.75 8.13 -8.45
N ASP A 371 -11.07 7.97 -8.58
CA ASP A 371 -12.00 8.35 -7.53
C ASP A 371 -12.09 7.26 -6.46
N GLU A 372 -12.42 7.68 -5.23
CA GLU A 372 -12.37 6.85 -4.03
C GLU A 372 -11.05 6.06 -3.93
N CYS A 373 -9.95 6.79 -4.07
CA CYS A 373 -8.60 6.22 -4.16
C CYS A 373 -8.15 5.43 -2.92
N HIS A 374 -8.94 5.41 -1.84
CA HIS A 374 -8.72 4.50 -0.73
C HIS A 374 -8.83 3.03 -1.15
N HIS A 375 -9.45 2.72 -2.29
CA HIS A 375 -9.47 1.40 -2.90
C HIS A 375 -8.21 1.06 -3.71
N ALA A 376 -7.25 1.97 -3.86
CA ALA A 376 -6.00 1.71 -4.61
C ALA A 376 -5.19 0.54 -4.04
N ALA A 377 -5.34 0.26 -2.74
CA ALA A 377 -4.69 -0.87 -2.07
C ALA A 377 -5.37 -2.24 -2.28
N SER A 378 -6.49 -2.32 -3.03
CA SER A 378 -7.04 -3.61 -3.44
C SER A 378 -6.17 -4.23 -4.54
N ASN A 379 -6.07 -5.56 -4.59
CA ASN A 379 -5.18 -6.27 -5.51
C ASN A 379 -5.38 -5.82 -6.97
N THR A 380 -6.63 -5.82 -7.45
CA THR A 380 -6.92 -5.43 -8.85
C THR A 380 -6.57 -3.98 -9.13
N SER A 381 -6.89 -3.04 -8.20
CA SER A 381 -6.54 -1.63 -8.36
C SER A 381 -5.03 -1.41 -8.34
N MET A 382 -4.33 -2.07 -7.42
CA MET A 382 -2.89 -1.97 -7.28
C MET A 382 -2.16 -2.45 -8.54
N GLU A 383 -2.54 -3.61 -9.07
CA GLU A 383 -1.98 -4.14 -10.31
C GLU A 383 -2.26 -3.22 -11.50
N LEU A 384 -3.49 -2.68 -11.60
CA LEU A 384 -3.89 -1.75 -12.65
C LEU A 384 -3.05 -0.46 -12.59
N LEU A 385 -2.94 0.15 -11.40
CA LEU A 385 -2.19 1.39 -11.20
C LEU A 385 -0.70 1.24 -11.50
N GLN A 386 -0.10 0.07 -11.21
CA GLN A 386 1.29 -0.24 -11.57
C GLN A 386 1.53 -0.37 -13.09
N LYS A 387 0.48 -0.47 -13.90
CA LYS A 387 0.59 -0.54 -15.37
C LYS A 387 0.40 0.81 -16.04
N ILE A 388 -0.13 1.81 -15.33
CA ILE A 388 -0.40 3.14 -15.88
C ILE A 388 0.89 3.89 -16.18
N ASN A 389 1.09 4.22 -17.47
CA ASN A 389 2.23 5.03 -17.92
C ASN A 389 1.88 6.52 -18.10
N ALA A 390 0.65 6.93 -17.83
CA ALA A 390 0.21 8.32 -17.98
C ALA A 390 1.09 9.29 -17.21
N LYS A 391 1.37 10.46 -17.81
CA LYS A 391 2.16 11.53 -17.20
C LYS A 391 1.47 12.08 -15.96
N TYR A 392 0.14 12.30 -16.02
CA TYR A 392 -0.62 12.87 -14.94
C TYR A 392 -1.48 11.78 -14.26
N VAL A 393 -1.29 11.59 -12.96
CA VAL A 393 -2.06 10.60 -12.20
C VAL A 393 -2.49 11.19 -10.87
N TYR A 394 -3.81 11.32 -10.68
CA TYR A 394 -4.39 11.89 -9.47
C TYR A 394 -5.35 10.92 -8.79
N GLY A 395 -5.28 10.90 -7.46
CA GLY A 395 -6.26 10.19 -6.64
C GLY A 395 -7.14 11.18 -5.86
N VAL A 396 -8.43 10.91 -5.77
CA VAL A 396 -9.34 11.71 -4.94
C VAL A 396 -10.11 10.82 -3.99
N SER A 397 -10.28 11.25 -2.74
CA SER A 397 -11.09 10.53 -1.74
C SER A 397 -11.49 11.45 -0.59
N ALA A 398 -12.62 11.15 0.06
CA ALA A 398 -12.99 11.82 1.29
C ALA A 398 -12.11 11.37 2.46
N THR A 399 -11.73 10.11 2.49
CA THR A 399 -10.97 9.47 3.58
C THR A 399 -9.87 8.57 3.01
N PRO A 400 -8.71 9.13 2.65
CA PRO A 400 -7.60 8.30 2.15
C PRO A 400 -7.01 7.38 3.23
N LYS A 401 -7.29 7.63 4.52
CA LYS A 401 -6.92 6.72 5.59
C LYS A 401 -7.77 5.47 5.57
N ARG A 402 -7.12 4.33 5.69
CA ARG A 402 -7.74 3.01 5.73
C ARG A 402 -7.71 2.44 7.15
N GLY A 403 -8.75 1.68 7.52
CA GLY A 403 -8.80 0.98 8.81
C GLY A 403 -7.79 -0.17 8.95
N ASP A 404 -7.27 -0.67 7.83
CA ASP A 404 -6.22 -1.69 7.76
C ASP A 404 -4.79 -1.10 7.72
N SER A 405 -4.65 0.22 7.78
CA SER A 405 -3.37 0.96 7.74
C SER A 405 -2.53 0.71 6.47
N LEU A 406 -3.15 0.29 5.37
CA LEU A 406 -2.52 0.14 4.05
C LEU A 406 -2.57 1.43 3.21
N ASP A 407 -2.86 2.57 3.81
CA ASP A 407 -2.90 3.88 3.17
C ASP A 407 -1.55 4.29 2.52
N ARG A 408 -0.42 3.74 2.98
CA ARG A 408 0.88 3.94 2.32
C ARG A 408 0.88 3.53 0.85
N ILE A 409 0.16 2.45 0.51
CA ILE A 409 0.03 1.98 -0.88
C ILE A 409 -0.58 3.06 -1.77
N ILE A 410 -1.58 3.78 -1.26
CA ILE A 410 -2.26 4.86 -2.00
C ILE A 410 -1.24 5.92 -2.44
N TYR A 411 -0.42 6.39 -1.48
CA TYR A 411 0.56 7.43 -1.75
C TYR A 411 1.74 6.94 -2.59
N MET A 412 2.13 5.67 -2.45
CA MET A 412 3.15 5.07 -3.30
C MET A 412 2.69 4.98 -4.77
N LEU A 413 1.41 4.65 -5.02
CA LEU A 413 0.90 4.43 -6.38
C LEU A 413 0.43 5.72 -7.07
N LEU A 414 -0.17 6.64 -6.32
CA LEU A 414 -0.82 7.84 -6.86
C LEU A 414 -0.08 9.14 -6.56
N GLY A 415 0.98 9.08 -5.75
CA GLY A 415 1.74 10.25 -5.33
C GLY A 415 1.36 10.78 -3.95
N PRO A 416 2.12 11.75 -3.43
CA PRO A 416 1.90 12.33 -2.11
C PRO A 416 0.55 13.02 -1.96
N LEU A 417 0.12 13.21 -0.70
CA LEU A 417 -1.04 14.03 -0.38
C LEU A 417 -0.73 15.51 -0.69
N ARG A 418 -1.36 16.08 -1.71
CA ARG A 418 -1.11 17.46 -2.16
C ARG A 418 -2.00 18.47 -1.43
N HIS A 419 -3.26 18.12 -1.22
CA HIS A 419 -4.19 18.98 -0.49
C HIS A 419 -5.11 18.14 0.38
N ARG A 420 -5.45 18.71 1.55
CA ARG A 420 -6.39 18.11 2.49
C ARG A 420 -7.40 19.17 2.93
N PHE A 421 -8.68 18.81 2.82
CA PHE A 421 -9.79 19.61 3.32
C PHE A 421 -10.74 18.71 4.13
N THR A 422 -10.80 18.93 5.42
CA THR A 422 -11.52 18.07 6.35
C THR A 422 -13.00 18.46 6.49
N ALA A 423 -13.82 17.54 6.99
CA ALA A 423 -15.22 17.83 7.32
C ALA A 423 -15.36 18.93 8.39
N LEU A 424 -14.37 19.04 9.31
CA LEU A 424 -14.35 20.07 10.33
C LEU A 424 -14.09 21.47 9.72
N GLU A 425 -13.16 21.57 8.77
CA GLU A 425 -12.87 22.84 8.07
C GLU A 425 -14.10 23.27 7.26
N ARG A 426 -14.75 22.30 6.59
CA ARG A 426 -16.00 22.57 5.88
C ARG A 426 -17.11 23.06 6.79
N ALA A 427 -17.30 22.42 7.94
CA ALA A 427 -18.31 22.83 8.91
C ALA A 427 -18.05 24.26 9.42
N LYS A 428 -16.79 24.63 9.66
CA LYS A 428 -16.39 25.98 10.04
C LYS A 428 -16.72 27.00 8.94
N GLU A 429 -16.44 26.69 7.67
CA GLU A 429 -16.81 27.56 6.54
C GLU A 429 -18.32 27.77 6.43
N GLN A 430 -19.10 26.73 6.70
CA GLN A 430 -20.56 26.78 6.62
C GLN A 430 -21.22 27.32 7.90
N GLY A 431 -20.45 27.64 8.95
CA GLY A 431 -20.98 28.06 10.23
C GLY A 431 -21.80 26.98 10.95
N ILE A 432 -21.58 25.68 10.62
CA ILE A 432 -22.32 24.56 11.18
C ILE A 432 -21.64 24.10 12.47
N GLY A 433 -22.36 24.20 13.59
CA GLY A 433 -21.96 23.61 14.85
C GLY A 433 -22.20 22.09 14.88
N HIS A 434 -21.21 21.34 15.31
CA HIS A 434 -21.36 19.90 15.56
C HIS A 434 -21.44 19.64 17.06
N TYR A 435 -22.46 18.90 17.47
CA TYR A 435 -22.66 18.50 18.86
C TYR A 435 -22.59 16.98 18.94
N PHE A 436 -21.73 16.47 19.81
CA PHE A 436 -21.67 15.06 20.14
C PHE A 436 -22.42 14.85 21.45
N VAL A 437 -23.53 14.10 21.39
CA VAL A 437 -24.37 13.78 22.56
C VAL A 437 -24.24 12.28 22.84
N PRO A 438 -23.42 11.86 23.82
CA PRO A 438 -23.30 10.47 24.18
C PRO A 438 -24.59 9.97 24.86
N ARG A 439 -25.10 8.82 24.44
CA ARG A 439 -26.23 8.13 25.07
C ARG A 439 -25.75 6.82 25.65
N TYR A 440 -25.94 6.62 26.93
CA TYR A 440 -25.53 5.40 27.62
C TYR A 440 -26.66 4.39 27.63
N THR A 441 -26.41 3.20 27.11
CA THR A 441 -27.37 2.11 27.10
C THR A 441 -27.15 1.21 28.32
N ARG A 442 -28.23 0.62 28.88
CA ARG A 442 -28.15 -0.35 29.98
C ARG A 442 -27.94 -1.79 29.49
N VAL A 443 -27.26 -1.94 28.33
CA VAL A 443 -26.95 -3.27 27.81
C VAL A 443 -25.74 -3.80 28.57
N VAL A 444 -25.94 -4.89 29.28
CA VAL A 444 -24.87 -5.56 30.04
C VAL A 444 -24.16 -6.53 29.10
N ASP A 445 -22.85 -6.43 29.06
CA ASP A 445 -22.00 -7.34 28.29
C ASP A 445 -21.99 -8.72 28.93
N THR A 446 -22.20 -9.78 28.14
CA THR A 446 -22.10 -11.17 28.58
C THR A 446 -20.72 -11.73 28.24
N ALA A 447 -20.26 -12.73 28.97
CA ALA A 447 -18.97 -13.38 28.73
C ALA A 447 -18.86 -13.90 27.29
N GLU A 448 -19.97 -14.31 26.68
CA GLU A 448 -20.01 -14.79 25.30
C GLU A 448 -19.85 -13.70 24.24
N SER A 449 -20.20 -12.42 24.53
CA SER A 449 -20.10 -11.31 23.60
C SER A 449 -18.66 -10.78 23.52
N LYS A 450 -17.81 -11.01 24.53
CA LYS A 450 -16.41 -10.58 24.57
C LYS A 450 -15.55 -11.28 23.52
N ASP A 451 -15.86 -12.53 23.21
CA ASP A 451 -15.08 -13.36 22.30
C ASP A 451 -15.55 -13.29 20.84
N ASN A 452 -16.74 -12.73 20.59
CA ASN A 452 -17.32 -12.71 19.25
C ASN A 452 -18.08 -11.41 18.96
N ILE A 453 -17.53 -10.58 18.08
CA ILE A 453 -18.11 -9.29 17.71
C ILE A 453 -19.51 -9.40 17.09
N ASN A 454 -19.83 -10.51 16.42
CA ASN A 454 -21.17 -10.71 15.84
C ASN A 454 -22.21 -10.98 16.95
N LYS A 455 -21.82 -11.70 18.01
CA LYS A 455 -22.67 -11.88 19.19
C LYS A 455 -22.91 -10.55 19.91
N ALA A 456 -21.87 -9.71 20.03
CA ALA A 456 -22.01 -8.37 20.59
C ALA A 456 -22.96 -7.48 19.74
N TYR A 457 -22.86 -7.53 18.41
CA TYR A 457 -23.79 -6.82 17.53
C TYR A 457 -25.23 -7.32 17.67
N ASN A 458 -25.45 -8.64 17.76
CA ASN A 458 -26.77 -9.21 17.98
C ASN A 458 -27.35 -8.77 19.33
N LEU A 459 -26.55 -8.82 20.40
CA LEU A 459 -26.98 -8.37 21.71
C LEU A 459 -27.43 -6.91 21.71
N ILE A 460 -26.66 -6.05 21.06
CA ILE A 460 -26.98 -4.62 20.96
C ILE A 460 -28.22 -4.38 20.08
N SER A 461 -28.35 -5.08 18.97
CA SER A 461 -29.46 -4.88 18.00
C SER A 461 -30.80 -5.38 18.54
N THR A 462 -30.80 -6.43 19.38
CA THR A 462 -32.01 -7.02 19.98
C THR A 462 -32.43 -6.39 21.31
N SER A 463 -31.62 -5.48 21.86
CA SER A 463 -31.92 -4.80 23.12
C SER A 463 -33.14 -3.87 23.02
N LYS A 464 -34.27 -4.26 23.58
CA LYS A 464 -35.51 -3.47 23.59
C LYS A 464 -35.29 -2.08 24.20
N VAL A 465 -34.70 -2.01 25.38
CA VAL A 465 -34.43 -0.74 26.09
C VAL A 465 -33.62 0.24 25.27
N ARG A 466 -32.59 -0.27 24.57
CA ARG A 466 -31.76 0.55 23.66
C ARG A 466 -32.58 1.02 22.45
N ASN A 467 -33.36 0.15 21.86
CA ASN A 467 -34.14 0.47 20.67
C ASN A 467 -35.26 1.49 21.00
N GLU A 468 -35.94 1.35 22.15
CA GLU A 468 -36.90 2.34 22.64
C GLU A 468 -36.24 3.72 22.82
N MET A 469 -35.07 3.78 23.44
CA MET A 469 -34.35 5.02 23.64
C MET A 469 -33.98 5.69 22.27
N ILE A 470 -33.62 4.90 21.24
CA ILE A 470 -33.35 5.44 19.91
C ILE A 470 -34.63 5.98 19.25
N ILE A 471 -35.75 5.26 19.42
CA ILE A 471 -37.04 5.68 18.90
C ILE A 471 -37.47 7.00 19.56
N ASP A 472 -37.34 7.13 20.87
CA ASP A 472 -37.66 8.36 21.61
C ASP A 472 -36.80 9.53 21.17
N ASP A 473 -35.49 9.32 20.93
CA ASP A 473 -34.58 10.33 20.40
C ASP A 473 -35.03 10.78 18.98
N VAL A 474 -35.41 9.83 18.12
CA VAL A 474 -35.94 10.12 16.77
C VAL A 474 -37.23 10.93 16.83
N ILE A 475 -38.20 10.51 17.68
CA ILE A 475 -39.46 11.23 17.87
C ILE A 475 -39.19 12.66 18.34
N THR A 476 -38.26 12.82 19.30
CA THR A 476 -37.87 14.13 19.81
C THR A 476 -37.25 15.02 18.72
N CYS A 477 -36.38 14.46 17.88
CA CYS A 477 -35.79 15.17 16.76
C CYS A 477 -36.84 15.63 15.73
N VAL A 478 -37.78 14.72 15.37
CA VAL A 478 -38.87 15.04 14.44
C VAL A 478 -39.78 16.13 15.01
N ALA A 479 -40.15 16.04 16.30
CA ALA A 479 -40.93 17.08 16.96
C ALA A 479 -40.25 18.46 16.93
N ARG A 480 -38.91 18.50 16.95
CA ARG A 480 -38.10 19.70 16.79
C ARG A 480 -37.85 20.12 15.33
N LYS A 481 -38.56 19.51 14.35
CA LYS A 481 -38.38 19.74 12.91
C LYS A 481 -36.95 19.45 12.42
N GLN A 482 -36.22 18.55 13.07
CA GLN A 482 -34.92 18.07 12.63
C GLN A 482 -35.11 16.82 11.76
N THR A 483 -34.13 16.52 10.90
CA THR A 483 -34.13 15.34 10.04
C THR A 483 -33.18 14.29 10.60
N PRO A 484 -33.68 13.33 11.42
CA PRO A 484 -32.82 12.29 11.97
C PRO A 484 -32.42 11.27 10.91
N VAL A 485 -31.16 10.80 10.98
CA VAL A 485 -30.64 9.71 10.15
C VAL A 485 -30.16 8.59 11.08
N ILE A 486 -30.72 7.38 10.90
CA ILE A 486 -30.34 6.21 11.67
C ILE A 486 -29.39 5.37 10.84
N LEU A 487 -28.20 5.11 11.39
CA LEU A 487 -27.25 4.18 10.81
C LEU A 487 -27.40 2.81 11.49
N THR A 488 -27.71 1.79 10.72
CA THR A 488 -27.84 0.42 11.20
C THR A 488 -27.02 -0.55 10.36
N ARG A 489 -26.51 -1.60 11.00
CA ARG A 489 -25.84 -2.71 10.30
C ARG A 489 -26.83 -3.79 9.85
N PHE A 490 -27.92 -3.94 10.57
CA PHE A 490 -28.97 -4.93 10.28
C PHE A 490 -30.22 -4.22 9.80
N LYS A 491 -30.90 -4.85 8.85
CA LYS A 491 -32.24 -4.44 8.40
C LYS A 491 -33.31 -4.97 9.34
#